data_f1acb3d5139c73195b6286f7e95e729a
#
_entry.id   f1acb3d5139c73195b6286f7e95e729a
#
_cell.length_a   1.000
_cell.length_b   1.000
_cell.length_c   1.000
_cell.angle_alpha   90.00
_cell.angle_beta   90.00
_cell.angle_gamma   90.00
#
_symmetry.space_group_name_H-M   'P 1'
#
loop_
_entity.id
_entity.type
_entity.pdbx_description
1 polymer ?
#
loop_
_entity_poly.entity_id
_entity_poly.type
_entity_poly.pdbx_seq_one_letter_code
_entity_poly.pdbx_strand_id
1 'polypeptide(L)'
;SPSSESFGNENVGSTSSSQSVTVTNPGTSAVSMSSIGVTGPFGESNNCGTSLAAGASCTVGVTFAPTAAGAASGTLSVNSSAPNSPLTVALSGTGVTTNTDLALNAAVTASSYTQTYVPANAVDGNTSTYWEATNGVWPSTITVNLGSVQTLGSITVDLPPPAAWSTRTQTLSVLGSANGTSFSTLVASATYTWNPSTGNTVTIPLPSGTSDQYVELSYTANSVQNGAQASEIEIFG
;
A
#
# COMPACT_ATOMS: atom_id res chain seq x y z
N SER A 1 4.41 18.96 -28.09
CA SER A 1 5.16 19.37 -26.91
C SER A 1 4.36 19.05 -25.67
N PRO A 2 4.93 18.53 -24.61
CA PRO A 2 6.35 18.39 -24.30
C PRO A 2 7.00 17.16 -24.93
N SER A 3 8.34 16.96 -24.68
CA SER A 3 9.08 15.78 -25.12
C SER A 3 9.05 14.64 -24.08
N SER A 4 8.58 14.90 -22.87
CA SER A 4 8.39 13.92 -21.80
C SER A 4 7.26 14.33 -20.86
N GLU A 5 6.57 13.34 -20.27
CA GLU A 5 5.55 13.51 -19.24
C GLU A 5 5.86 12.60 -18.05
N SER A 6 5.66 13.12 -16.83
CA SER A 6 5.82 12.38 -15.59
C SER A 6 4.52 12.42 -14.79
N PHE A 7 4.02 11.22 -14.42
CA PHE A 7 2.76 11.06 -13.69
C PHE A 7 2.97 10.97 -12.17
N GLY A 8 4.25 10.94 -11.70
CA GLY A 8 4.53 10.77 -10.27
C GLY A 8 4.10 9.40 -9.75
N ASN A 9 3.61 9.38 -8.50
CA ASN A 9 3.09 8.19 -7.85
C ASN A 9 1.60 8.02 -8.14
N GLU A 10 1.19 6.81 -8.54
CA GLU A 10 -0.21 6.44 -8.73
C GLU A 10 -0.44 5.07 -8.08
N ASN A 11 -1.60 4.88 -7.43
CA ASN A 11 -1.92 3.63 -6.79
C ASN A 11 -2.09 2.50 -7.81
N VAL A 12 -1.53 1.34 -7.51
CA VAL A 12 -1.74 0.13 -8.32
C VAL A 12 -3.24 -0.17 -8.41
N GLY A 13 -3.72 -0.38 -9.64
CA GLY A 13 -5.13 -0.58 -9.94
C GLY A 13 -5.96 0.70 -10.09
N SER A 14 -5.39 1.88 -9.84
CA SER A 14 -6.02 3.18 -10.12
C SER A 14 -5.54 3.75 -11.45
N THR A 15 -6.21 4.82 -11.90
CA THR A 15 -5.82 5.57 -13.11
C THR A 15 -5.65 7.03 -12.76
N SER A 16 -4.53 7.62 -13.14
CA SER A 16 -4.22 9.03 -12.91
C SER A 16 -5.17 9.97 -13.63
N SER A 17 -5.17 11.23 -13.21
CA SER A 17 -5.71 12.30 -14.04
C SER A 17 -4.97 12.38 -15.39
N SER A 18 -5.69 12.81 -16.45
CA SER A 18 -5.11 12.94 -17.78
C SER A 18 -4.16 14.14 -17.85
N GLN A 19 -2.97 13.94 -18.40
CA GLN A 19 -2.04 15.00 -18.79
C GLN A 19 -2.12 15.23 -20.30
N SER A 20 -1.97 16.50 -20.73
CA SER A 20 -2.24 16.89 -22.11
C SER A 20 -0.97 17.13 -22.92
N VAL A 21 -0.82 16.40 -24.01
CA VAL A 21 0.24 16.62 -25.02
C VAL A 21 -0.37 17.32 -26.24
N THR A 22 0.16 18.50 -26.58
CA THR A 22 -0.27 19.24 -27.77
C THR A 22 0.57 18.84 -28.97
N VAL A 23 -0.09 18.42 -30.04
CA VAL A 23 0.50 18.13 -31.36
C VAL A 23 0.15 19.28 -32.29
N THR A 24 1.17 19.94 -32.85
CA THR A 24 1.01 21.11 -33.74
C THR A 24 1.61 20.82 -35.09
N ASN A 25 0.91 21.17 -36.18
CA ASN A 25 1.45 21.19 -37.52
C ASN A 25 1.94 22.62 -37.84
N PRO A 26 3.23 22.93 -37.71
CA PRO A 26 3.76 24.27 -38.01
C PRO A 26 3.95 24.50 -39.50
N GLY A 27 3.69 23.50 -40.33
CA GLY A 27 3.85 23.57 -41.79
C GLY A 27 2.78 24.40 -42.48
N THR A 28 2.98 24.61 -43.77
CA THR A 28 2.06 25.36 -44.62
C THR A 28 1.05 24.49 -45.37
N SER A 29 1.14 23.18 -45.19
CA SER A 29 0.24 22.16 -45.78
C SER A 29 -0.30 21.21 -44.72
N ALA A 30 -1.48 20.65 -44.96
CA ALA A 30 -2.05 19.67 -44.05
C ALA A 30 -1.19 18.39 -44.02
N VAL A 31 -1.12 17.74 -42.82
CA VAL A 31 -0.51 16.44 -42.62
C VAL A 31 -1.57 15.38 -42.33
N SER A 32 -1.43 14.19 -42.89
CA SER A 32 -2.29 13.07 -42.55
C SER A 32 -1.80 12.40 -41.28
N MET A 33 -2.74 12.13 -40.38
CA MET A 33 -2.47 11.40 -39.10
C MET A 33 -2.75 9.92 -39.36
N SER A 34 -1.78 9.03 -39.10
CA SER A 34 -1.93 7.59 -39.36
C SER A 34 -2.23 6.77 -38.14
N SER A 35 -1.59 7.06 -37.02
CA SER A 35 -1.90 6.44 -35.72
C SER A 35 -1.34 7.26 -34.57
N ILE A 36 -2.02 7.19 -33.43
CA ILE A 36 -1.55 7.65 -32.13
C ILE A 36 -1.67 6.47 -31.17
N GLY A 37 -0.68 6.25 -30.36
CA GLY A 37 -0.72 5.16 -29.40
C GLY A 37 0.37 5.25 -28.34
N VAL A 38 0.17 4.54 -27.25
CA VAL A 38 1.09 4.49 -26.12
C VAL A 38 1.59 3.07 -25.86
N THR A 39 2.75 2.96 -25.20
CA THR A 39 3.29 1.70 -24.70
C THR A 39 3.37 1.73 -23.18
N GLY A 40 3.53 0.57 -22.52
CA GLY A 40 3.57 0.46 -21.07
C GLY A 40 2.18 0.60 -20.42
N PRO A 41 2.10 0.82 -19.12
CA PRO A 41 0.84 0.96 -18.38
C PRO A 41 0.24 2.38 -18.52
N PHE A 42 0.16 2.88 -19.75
CA PHE A 42 -0.39 4.19 -20.08
C PHE A 42 -1.57 4.04 -21.03
N GLY A 43 -2.56 4.92 -20.87
CA GLY A 43 -3.70 5.05 -21.77
C GLY A 43 -3.64 6.38 -22.53
N GLU A 44 -4.26 6.44 -23.71
CA GLU A 44 -4.40 7.70 -24.45
C GLU A 44 -5.83 7.92 -24.95
N SER A 45 -6.17 9.19 -25.13
CA SER A 45 -7.36 9.66 -25.83
C SER A 45 -6.99 10.93 -26.61
N ASN A 46 -7.54 11.14 -27.79
CA ASN A 46 -7.16 12.29 -28.60
C ASN A 46 -8.32 12.86 -29.43
N ASN A 47 -8.16 14.10 -29.93
CA ASN A 47 -9.07 14.76 -30.83
C ASN A 47 -8.41 15.11 -32.17
N CYS A 48 -7.31 14.43 -32.53
CA CYS A 48 -6.48 14.78 -33.69
C CYS A 48 -7.11 14.45 -35.04
N GLY A 49 -8.08 13.54 -35.09
CA GLY A 49 -8.70 13.10 -36.33
C GLY A 49 -7.73 12.41 -37.30
N THR A 50 -8.07 12.38 -38.59
CA THR A 50 -7.24 11.76 -39.63
C THR A 50 -6.34 12.74 -40.39
N SER A 51 -6.48 14.05 -40.12
CA SER A 51 -5.70 15.13 -40.77
C SER A 51 -5.60 16.34 -39.87
N LEU A 52 -4.41 16.96 -39.84
CA LEU A 52 -4.15 18.21 -39.11
C LEU A 52 -3.78 19.31 -40.12
N ALA A 53 -4.62 20.31 -40.24
CA ALA A 53 -4.44 21.44 -41.20
C ALA A 53 -3.16 22.24 -40.91
N ALA A 54 -2.69 23.02 -41.88
CA ALA A 54 -1.57 23.94 -41.70
C ALA A 54 -1.81 24.88 -40.52
N GLY A 55 -0.86 25.01 -39.61
CA GLY A 55 -0.93 25.84 -38.39
C GLY A 55 -1.87 25.33 -37.30
N ALA A 56 -2.58 24.22 -37.52
CA ALA A 56 -3.52 23.67 -36.53
C ALA A 56 -2.83 22.84 -35.45
N SER A 57 -3.52 22.70 -34.33
CA SER A 57 -3.10 21.83 -33.21
C SER A 57 -4.23 20.91 -32.79
N CYS A 58 -3.87 19.77 -32.23
CA CYS A 58 -4.76 18.86 -31.54
C CYS A 58 -4.16 18.44 -30.19
N THR A 59 -4.95 17.78 -29.38
CA THR A 59 -4.56 17.37 -28.03
C THR A 59 -4.65 15.87 -27.88
N VAL A 60 -3.61 15.26 -27.30
CA VAL A 60 -3.59 13.88 -26.82
C VAL A 60 -3.59 13.91 -25.30
N GLY A 61 -4.62 13.39 -24.67
CA GLY A 61 -4.68 13.16 -23.24
C GLY A 61 -4.04 11.82 -22.91
N VAL A 62 -3.08 11.80 -21.99
CA VAL A 62 -2.40 10.59 -21.54
C VAL A 62 -2.72 10.32 -20.07
N THR A 63 -2.97 9.08 -19.72
CA THR A 63 -3.20 8.62 -18.34
C THR A 63 -2.20 7.53 -17.98
N PHE A 64 -1.95 7.34 -16.68
CA PHE A 64 -1.10 6.29 -16.13
C PHE A 64 -1.94 5.35 -15.26
N ALA A 65 -1.90 4.04 -15.52
CA ALA A 65 -2.67 3.02 -14.83
C ALA A 65 -1.75 1.83 -14.45
N PRO A 66 -0.96 1.96 -13.38
CA PRO A 66 -0.01 0.91 -12.97
C PRO A 66 -0.72 -0.36 -12.53
N THR A 67 -0.25 -1.52 -13.01
CA THR A 67 -0.71 -2.85 -12.59
C THR A 67 0.21 -3.51 -11.57
N ALA A 68 1.36 -2.89 -11.26
CA ALA A 68 2.33 -3.35 -10.28
C ALA A 68 3.04 -2.17 -9.64
N ALA A 69 3.55 -2.37 -8.41
CA ALA A 69 4.38 -1.38 -7.74
C ALA A 69 5.76 -1.27 -8.41
N GLY A 70 6.33 -0.07 -8.36
CA GLY A 70 7.64 0.24 -8.92
C GLY A 70 7.60 1.22 -10.08
N ALA A 71 8.79 1.59 -10.57
CA ALA A 71 8.93 2.51 -11.68
C ALA A 71 8.40 1.90 -12.98
N ALA A 72 7.64 2.69 -13.72
CA ALA A 72 7.09 2.33 -15.03
C ALA A 72 7.53 3.37 -16.08
N SER A 73 7.76 2.91 -17.30
CA SER A 73 8.08 3.76 -18.45
C SER A 73 7.28 3.35 -19.67
N GLY A 74 7.07 4.31 -20.55
CA GLY A 74 6.39 4.09 -21.82
C GLY A 74 6.72 5.18 -22.82
N THR A 75 6.08 5.14 -23.96
CA THR A 75 6.24 6.12 -25.03
C THR A 75 4.89 6.39 -25.68
N LEU A 76 4.51 7.67 -25.78
CA LEU A 76 3.48 8.11 -26.70
C LEU A 76 4.13 8.27 -28.09
N SER A 77 3.54 7.68 -29.10
CA SER A 77 3.98 7.79 -30.50
C SER A 77 2.86 8.39 -31.36
N VAL A 78 3.18 9.44 -32.09
CA VAL A 78 2.28 10.11 -33.05
C VAL A 78 2.84 9.91 -34.44
N ASN A 79 2.17 9.10 -35.25
CA ASN A 79 2.56 8.81 -36.63
C ASN A 79 1.76 9.67 -37.61
N SER A 80 2.46 10.29 -38.57
CA SER A 80 1.87 11.18 -39.55
C SER A 80 2.66 11.16 -40.86
N SER A 81 2.19 11.87 -41.88
CA SER A 81 2.91 12.06 -43.14
C SER A 81 4.03 13.13 -43.05
N ALA A 82 4.26 13.73 -41.89
CA ALA A 82 5.32 14.72 -41.71
C ALA A 82 6.72 14.06 -41.78
N PRO A 83 7.76 14.77 -42.31
CA PRO A 83 9.10 14.21 -42.48
C PRO A 83 9.79 13.80 -41.16
N ASN A 84 9.37 14.37 -40.03
CA ASN A 84 9.87 14.07 -38.70
C ASN A 84 9.01 13.06 -37.90
N SER A 85 8.15 12.32 -38.61
CA SER A 85 7.35 11.24 -38.04
C SER A 85 8.20 9.96 -37.85
N PRO A 86 7.97 9.17 -36.74
CA PRO A 86 7.05 9.48 -35.63
C PRO A 86 7.58 10.53 -34.68
N LEU A 87 6.66 11.36 -34.14
CA LEU A 87 6.96 12.16 -32.96
C LEU A 87 6.74 11.30 -31.71
N THR A 88 7.67 11.39 -30.76
CA THR A 88 7.62 10.61 -29.53
C THR A 88 7.68 11.48 -28.29
N VAL A 89 6.94 11.07 -27.26
CA VAL A 89 6.99 11.64 -25.90
C VAL A 89 7.33 10.53 -24.92
N ALA A 90 8.40 10.68 -24.16
CA ALA A 90 8.74 9.74 -23.10
C ALA A 90 7.75 9.85 -21.94
N LEU A 91 7.25 8.71 -21.46
CA LEU A 91 6.30 8.63 -20.35
C LEU A 91 6.94 7.93 -19.16
N SER A 92 6.72 8.45 -17.96
CA SER A 92 7.21 7.86 -16.72
C SER A 92 6.18 8.01 -15.59
N GLY A 93 6.20 7.03 -14.67
CA GLY A 93 5.39 7.05 -13.45
C GLY A 93 5.87 5.98 -12.47
N THR A 94 5.37 6.00 -11.25
CA THR A 94 5.67 4.97 -10.25
C THR A 94 4.36 4.43 -9.70
N GLY A 95 4.14 3.12 -9.88
CA GLY A 95 3.07 2.41 -9.20
C GLY A 95 3.40 2.30 -7.72
N VAL A 96 2.46 2.66 -6.84
CA VAL A 96 2.58 2.50 -5.40
C VAL A 96 1.44 1.63 -4.89
N THR A 97 1.72 0.70 -3.98
CA THR A 97 0.67 0.00 -3.24
C THR A 97 0.20 0.92 -2.12
N THR A 98 -1.10 1.17 -2.03
CA THR A 98 -1.68 1.69 -0.79
C THR A 98 -1.73 0.54 0.21
N ASN A 99 -0.81 0.52 1.14
CA ASN A 99 -1.00 -0.31 2.32
C ASN A 99 -2.09 0.33 3.18
N THR A 100 -3.34 -0.06 2.94
CA THR A 100 -4.44 0.32 3.85
C THR A 100 -4.33 -0.58 5.07
N ASP A 101 -4.25 0.02 6.25
CA ASP A 101 -4.36 -0.72 7.50
C ASP A 101 -5.81 -1.21 7.67
N LEU A 102 -5.98 -2.53 7.56
CA LEU A 102 -7.27 -3.20 7.71
C LEU A 102 -7.71 -3.31 9.17
N ALA A 103 -6.77 -3.13 10.11
CA ALA A 103 -7.04 -3.21 11.55
C ALA A 103 -7.47 -1.87 12.16
N LEU A 104 -7.28 -0.74 11.47
CA LEU A 104 -7.61 0.57 11.99
C LEU A 104 -9.09 0.68 12.41
N ASN A 105 -9.32 0.91 13.70
CA ASN A 105 -10.66 0.95 14.33
C ASN A 105 -11.48 -0.35 14.17
N ALA A 106 -10.84 -1.48 13.89
CA ALA A 106 -11.50 -2.77 13.80
C ALA A 106 -12.01 -3.24 15.18
N ALA A 107 -12.98 -4.14 15.17
CA ALA A 107 -13.42 -4.78 16.41
C ALA A 107 -12.29 -5.67 16.95
N VAL A 108 -11.90 -5.46 18.20
CA VAL A 108 -10.78 -6.16 18.82
C VAL A 108 -11.16 -6.69 20.20
N THR A 109 -10.69 -7.88 20.53
CA THR A 109 -10.83 -8.50 21.85
C THR A 109 -9.50 -9.03 22.32
N ALA A 110 -9.33 -9.16 23.63
CA ALA A 110 -8.13 -9.78 24.20
C ALA A 110 -8.50 -10.73 25.36
N SER A 111 -7.60 -11.67 25.65
CA SER A 111 -7.75 -12.59 26.79
C SER A 111 -7.81 -11.88 28.14
N SER A 112 -7.13 -10.76 28.23
CA SER A 112 -7.13 -9.89 29.43
C SER A 112 -6.60 -8.49 29.10
N TYR A 113 -6.84 -7.55 30.01
CA TYR A 113 -6.19 -6.24 30.00
C TYR A 113 -6.10 -5.69 31.43
N THR A 114 -5.24 -4.71 31.64
CA THR A 114 -5.07 -4.06 32.96
C THR A 114 -5.41 -2.58 32.90
N GLN A 115 -6.10 -2.08 33.89
CA GLN A 115 -6.47 -0.66 34.05
C GLN A 115 -7.17 -0.08 32.80
N THR A 116 -6.62 1.00 32.24
CA THR A 116 -7.12 1.71 31.04
C THR A 116 -6.46 1.27 29.75
N TYR A 117 -5.56 0.28 29.82
CA TYR A 117 -4.81 -0.24 28.66
C TYR A 117 -5.64 -1.30 27.92
N VAL A 118 -6.78 -0.84 27.40
CA VAL A 118 -7.80 -1.70 26.78
C VAL A 118 -7.39 -2.17 25.38
N PRO A 119 -7.94 -3.28 24.87
CA PRO A 119 -7.59 -3.81 23.55
C PRO A 119 -7.79 -2.79 22.41
N ALA A 120 -8.79 -1.93 22.49
CA ALA A 120 -9.08 -0.92 21.46
C ALA A 120 -7.91 0.05 21.21
N ASN A 121 -7.05 0.27 22.22
CA ASN A 121 -5.86 1.10 22.06
C ASN A 121 -4.81 0.50 21.11
N ALA A 122 -4.92 -0.76 20.75
CA ALA A 122 -3.99 -1.42 19.83
C ALA A 122 -4.42 -1.35 18.37
N VAL A 123 -5.50 -0.63 18.06
CA VAL A 123 -6.03 -0.48 16.68
C VAL A 123 -6.64 0.92 16.47
N ASP A 124 -6.27 1.91 17.31
CA ASP A 124 -6.88 3.26 17.28
C ASP A 124 -6.14 4.28 16.41
N GLY A 125 -5.03 3.89 15.78
CA GLY A 125 -4.18 4.76 14.96
C GLY A 125 -3.27 5.68 15.78
N ASN A 126 -3.09 5.41 17.09
CA ASN A 126 -2.35 6.27 17.99
C ASN A 126 -1.27 5.49 18.76
N THR A 127 -0.06 5.48 18.27
CA THR A 127 1.07 4.80 18.90
C THR A 127 1.42 5.27 20.33
N SER A 128 0.77 6.33 20.84
CA SER A 128 0.95 6.81 22.23
C SER A 128 0.02 6.12 23.23
N THR A 129 -1.06 5.50 22.76
CA THR A 129 -1.92 4.61 23.54
C THR A 129 -1.44 3.17 23.38
N TYR A 130 -1.84 2.26 24.24
CA TYR A 130 -1.45 0.85 24.10
C TYR A 130 -2.38 -0.08 24.88
N TRP A 131 -2.45 -1.32 24.42
CA TRP A 131 -2.99 -2.43 25.18
C TRP A 131 -1.90 -3.08 26.01
N GLU A 132 -2.25 -3.46 27.25
CA GLU A 132 -1.41 -4.29 28.12
C GLU A 132 -2.23 -5.40 28.75
N ALA A 133 -1.80 -6.64 28.57
CA ALA A 133 -2.41 -7.80 29.19
C ALA A 133 -2.16 -7.82 30.71
N THR A 134 -3.03 -8.50 31.45
CA THR A 134 -2.85 -8.72 32.89
C THR A 134 -1.53 -9.43 33.16
N ASN A 135 -0.74 -8.90 34.09
CA ASN A 135 0.56 -9.43 34.47
C ASN A 135 0.49 -10.89 34.95
N GLY A 136 1.41 -11.72 34.45
CA GLY A 136 1.55 -13.11 34.85
C GLY A 136 0.56 -14.08 34.22
N VAL A 137 -0.29 -13.62 33.30
CA VAL A 137 -1.24 -14.46 32.59
C VAL A 137 -0.70 -14.77 31.19
N TRP A 138 -0.25 -16.01 30.99
CA TRP A 138 0.29 -16.47 29.71
C TRP A 138 -0.40 -17.77 29.24
N PRO A 139 -0.65 -17.97 27.94
CA PRO A 139 -0.48 -17.00 26.86
C PRO A 139 -1.46 -15.84 27.01
N SER A 140 -1.03 -14.64 26.59
CA SER A 140 -1.91 -13.49 26.41
C SER A 140 -2.27 -13.35 24.96
N THR A 141 -3.55 -13.27 24.61
CA THR A 141 -3.99 -13.13 23.22
C THR A 141 -4.71 -11.81 22.99
N ILE A 142 -4.58 -11.29 21.76
CA ILE A 142 -5.37 -10.20 21.23
C ILE A 142 -5.82 -10.58 19.82
N THR A 143 -7.12 -10.45 19.55
CA THR A 143 -7.76 -10.88 18.30
C THR A 143 -8.44 -9.70 17.63
N VAL A 144 -8.04 -9.39 16.40
CA VAL A 144 -8.64 -8.37 15.53
C VAL A 144 -9.62 -9.03 14.58
N ASN A 145 -10.84 -8.47 14.48
CA ASN A 145 -11.86 -8.88 13.51
C ASN A 145 -11.93 -7.86 12.38
N LEU A 146 -11.51 -8.23 11.19
CA LEU A 146 -11.47 -7.39 10.00
C LEU A 146 -12.85 -7.18 9.33
N GLY A 147 -13.92 -7.73 9.94
CA GLY A 147 -15.30 -7.61 9.45
C GLY A 147 -15.67 -8.56 8.31
N SER A 148 -14.73 -8.93 7.47
CA SER A 148 -14.88 -9.94 6.42
C SER A 148 -13.55 -10.61 6.13
N VAL A 149 -13.56 -11.71 5.39
CA VAL A 149 -12.33 -12.37 4.93
C VAL A 149 -11.57 -11.42 4.00
N GLN A 150 -10.30 -11.17 4.31
CA GLN A 150 -9.39 -10.31 3.57
C GLN A 150 -8.15 -11.11 3.14
N THR A 151 -7.55 -10.75 2.01
CA THR A 151 -6.20 -11.21 1.67
C THR A 151 -5.19 -10.45 2.53
N LEU A 152 -4.25 -11.15 3.15
CA LEU A 152 -3.32 -10.59 4.12
C LEU A 152 -1.87 -10.83 3.70
N GLY A 153 -1.04 -9.80 3.78
CA GLY A 153 0.38 -9.83 3.41
C GLY A 153 1.33 -9.68 4.59
N SER A 154 1.00 -8.80 5.55
CA SER A 154 1.86 -8.57 6.71
C SER A 154 1.09 -7.98 7.90
N ILE A 155 1.71 -8.10 9.07
CA ILE A 155 1.28 -7.43 10.31
C ILE A 155 2.44 -6.58 10.80
N THR A 156 2.15 -5.33 11.16
CA THR A 156 3.08 -4.48 11.90
C THR A 156 2.59 -4.35 13.34
N VAL A 157 3.50 -4.50 14.30
CA VAL A 157 3.21 -4.32 15.72
C VAL A 157 4.12 -3.25 16.26
N ASP A 158 3.54 -2.19 16.80
CA ASP A 158 4.26 -1.08 17.42
C ASP A 158 4.19 -1.14 18.95
N LEU A 159 5.18 -0.53 19.58
CA LEU A 159 5.16 -0.11 20.97
C LEU A 159 5.31 1.41 21.04
N PRO A 160 4.86 2.07 22.13
CA PRO A 160 4.94 3.52 22.23
C PRO A 160 6.34 4.07 21.93
N PRO A 161 6.44 5.19 21.15
CA PRO A 161 7.71 5.70 20.65
C PRO A 161 8.65 6.33 21.70
N PRO A 162 8.20 6.80 22.88
CA PRO A 162 9.08 7.47 23.82
C PRO A 162 10.26 6.61 24.28
N ALA A 163 11.41 7.24 24.48
CA ALA A 163 12.63 6.60 25.00
C ALA A 163 12.45 5.94 26.38
N ALA A 164 11.38 6.26 27.11
CA ALA A 164 11.00 5.58 28.35
C ALA A 164 10.65 4.11 28.14
N TRP A 165 10.27 3.73 26.92
CA TRP A 165 10.07 2.35 26.52
C TRP A 165 11.40 1.74 26.10
N SER A 166 12.13 1.15 27.03
CA SER A 166 13.42 0.51 26.78
C SER A 166 13.29 -0.60 25.74
N THR A 167 14.41 -0.91 25.06
CA THR A 167 14.48 -2.08 24.18
C THR A 167 14.00 -3.32 24.91
N ARG A 168 13.08 -4.05 24.29
CA ARG A 168 12.49 -5.28 24.83
C ARG A 168 12.22 -6.32 23.75
N THR A 169 12.09 -7.56 24.20
CA THR A 169 11.62 -8.62 23.32
C THR A 169 10.26 -9.11 23.79
N GLN A 170 9.42 -9.49 22.83
CA GLN A 170 8.22 -10.29 23.09
C GLN A 170 8.25 -11.52 22.19
N THR A 171 7.81 -12.65 22.73
CA THR A 171 7.68 -13.90 21.97
C THR A 171 6.21 -14.09 21.65
N LEU A 172 5.89 -14.23 20.38
CA LEU A 172 4.51 -14.39 19.91
C LEU A 172 4.41 -15.28 18.68
N SER A 173 3.23 -15.82 18.46
CA SER A 173 2.79 -16.45 17.21
C SER A 173 1.61 -15.68 16.63
N VAL A 174 1.40 -15.82 15.30
CA VAL A 174 0.24 -15.26 14.61
C VAL A 174 -0.66 -16.40 14.17
N LEU A 175 -1.95 -16.29 14.45
CA LEU A 175 -2.99 -17.22 14.06
C LEU A 175 -4.04 -16.50 13.21
N GLY A 176 -4.63 -17.23 12.27
CA GLY A 176 -5.72 -16.74 11.43
C GLY A 176 -6.96 -17.59 11.54
N SER A 177 -8.11 -17.01 11.29
CA SER A 177 -9.40 -17.70 11.26
C SER A 177 -10.40 -17.01 10.35
N ALA A 178 -11.11 -17.78 9.55
CA ALA A 178 -12.22 -17.27 8.73
C ALA A 178 -13.53 -17.10 9.53
N ASN A 179 -13.67 -17.71 10.71
CA ASN A 179 -14.95 -17.77 11.46
C ASN A 179 -14.86 -17.31 12.93
N GLY A 180 -13.66 -16.97 13.43
CA GLY A 180 -13.42 -16.54 14.80
C GLY A 180 -13.50 -17.64 15.88
N THR A 181 -13.63 -18.90 15.49
CA THR A 181 -13.74 -20.04 16.43
C THR A 181 -12.66 -21.11 16.22
N SER A 182 -12.22 -21.30 14.99
CA SER A 182 -11.18 -22.26 14.63
C SER A 182 -9.99 -21.50 14.09
N PHE A 183 -8.91 -21.45 14.85
CA PHE A 183 -7.68 -20.74 14.49
C PHE A 183 -6.61 -21.70 14.00
N SER A 184 -5.88 -21.31 12.97
CA SER A 184 -4.69 -22.01 12.46
C SER A 184 -3.46 -21.11 12.56
N THR A 185 -2.29 -21.69 12.81
CA THR A 185 -1.05 -20.95 12.89
C THR A 185 -0.63 -20.44 11.51
N LEU A 186 -0.55 -19.14 11.33
CA LEU A 186 0.00 -18.47 10.15
C LEU A 186 1.52 -18.30 10.28
N VAL A 187 1.96 -17.81 11.45
CA VAL A 187 3.39 -17.65 11.77
C VAL A 187 3.68 -18.33 13.09
N ALA A 188 4.64 -19.25 13.07
CA ALA A 188 5.07 -19.96 14.27
C ALA A 188 5.66 -19.01 15.31
N SER A 189 5.61 -19.43 16.58
CA SER A 189 6.14 -18.62 17.69
C SER A 189 7.61 -18.26 17.47
N ALA A 190 7.89 -16.97 17.54
CA ALA A 190 9.23 -16.39 17.42
C ALA A 190 9.40 -15.22 18.40
N THR A 191 10.66 -14.90 18.73
CA THR A 191 10.99 -13.75 19.58
C THR A 191 11.36 -12.58 18.70
N TYR A 192 10.66 -11.46 18.90
CA TYR A 192 10.86 -10.20 18.17
C TYR A 192 11.41 -9.13 19.11
N THR A 193 12.17 -8.18 18.57
CA THR A 193 12.79 -7.10 19.35
C THR A 193 12.22 -5.75 18.94
N TRP A 194 11.69 -5.02 19.91
CA TRP A 194 11.29 -3.61 19.79
C TRP A 194 12.40 -2.74 20.36
N ASN A 195 12.87 -1.79 19.56
CA ASN A 195 13.94 -0.88 19.94
C ASN A 195 13.51 0.58 19.68
N PRO A 196 13.33 1.41 20.70
CA PRO A 196 12.92 2.80 20.54
C PRO A 196 13.85 3.64 19.66
N SER A 197 15.12 3.28 19.56
CA SER A 197 16.09 4.00 18.68
C SER A 197 15.87 3.71 17.20
N THR A 198 15.11 2.67 16.84
CA THR A 198 14.78 2.30 15.45
C THR A 198 13.28 2.34 15.15
N GLY A 199 12.50 3.09 15.95
CA GLY A 199 11.07 3.32 15.73
C GLY A 199 10.13 2.44 16.57
N ASN A 200 10.64 1.47 17.32
CA ASN A 200 9.84 0.59 18.21
C ASN A 200 8.79 -0.24 17.46
N THR A 201 9.08 -0.59 16.20
CA THR A 201 8.19 -1.25 15.24
C THR A 201 8.76 -2.60 14.84
N VAL A 202 7.89 -3.60 14.68
CA VAL A 202 8.20 -4.93 14.13
C VAL A 202 7.20 -5.29 13.07
N THR A 203 7.66 -5.62 11.86
CA THR A 203 6.81 -6.16 10.79
C THR A 203 7.00 -7.66 10.66
N ILE A 204 5.89 -8.39 10.64
CA ILE A 204 5.82 -9.85 10.54
C ILE A 204 5.18 -10.19 9.19
N PRO A 205 5.92 -10.71 8.21
CA PRO A 205 5.35 -11.14 6.94
C PRO A 205 4.46 -12.36 7.13
N LEU A 206 3.35 -12.41 6.42
CA LEU A 206 2.45 -13.55 6.38
C LEU A 206 2.75 -14.45 5.17
N PRO A 207 2.43 -15.74 5.22
CA PRO A 207 2.55 -16.65 4.08
C PRO A 207 1.73 -16.14 2.87
N SER A 208 2.27 -16.33 1.67
CA SER A 208 1.55 -15.98 0.44
C SER A 208 0.22 -16.73 0.35
N GLY A 209 -0.85 -16.00 0.01
CA GLY A 209 -2.20 -16.54 -0.10
C GLY A 209 -2.95 -16.62 1.24
N THR A 210 -2.41 -16.06 2.33
CA THR A 210 -3.16 -15.93 3.58
C THR A 210 -4.45 -15.15 3.35
N SER A 211 -5.57 -15.71 3.83
CA SER A 211 -6.90 -15.12 3.64
C SER A 211 -7.79 -15.46 4.82
N ASP A 212 -7.98 -14.49 5.73
CA ASP A 212 -8.70 -14.67 7.00
C ASP A 212 -9.52 -13.42 7.36
N GLN A 213 -10.53 -13.59 8.22
CA GLN A 213 -11.30 -12.50 8.80
C GLN A 213 -10.78 -12.10 10.18
N TYR A 214 -10.29 -13.07 10.94
CA TYR A 214 -9.79 -12.86 12.30
C TYR A 214 -8.30 -13.13 12.33
N VAL A 215 -7.55 -12.21 12.93
CA VAL A 215 -6.12 -12.36 13.18
C VAL A 215 -5.86 -12.29 14.67
N GLU A 216 -5.24 -13.31 15.22
CA GLU A 216 -4.88 -13.38 16.64
C GLU A 216 -3.36 -13.39 16.82
N LEU A 217 -2.87 -12.50 17.69
CA LEU A 217 -1.51 -12.54 18.19
C LEU A 217 -1.52 -13.21 19.56
N SER A 218 -0.78 -14.33 19.70
CA SER A 218 -0.65 -15.09 20.94
C SER A 218 0.74 -14.93 21.51
N TYR A 219 0.84 -14.17 22.58
CA TYR A 219 2.09 -13.83 23.27
C TYR A 219 2.38 -14.83 24.39
N THR A 220 3.65 -15.22 24.52
CA THR A 220 4.11 -16.17 25.56
C THR A 220 5.20 -15.61 26.45
N ALA A 221 5.85 -14.49 26.10
CA ALA A 221 6.86 -13.84 26.92
C ALA A 221 7.04 -12.35 26.55
N ASN A 222 7.50 -11.57 27.53
CA ASN A 222 7.99 -10.21 27.37
C ASN A 222 9.19 -10.02 28.33
N SER A 223 10.31 -9.49 27.83
CA SER A 223 11.56 -9.42 28.58
C SER A 223 11.59 -8.30 29.66
N VAL A 224 10.69 -7.35 29.58
CA VAL A 224 10.66 -6.19 30.48
C VAL A 224 9.42 -6.17 31.36
N GLN A 225 8.27 -6.52 30.78
CA GLN A 225 6.97 -6.49 31.47
C GLN A 225 6.42 -7.93 31.59
N ASN A 226 5.72 -8.23 32.68
CA ASN A 226 5.13 -9.55 32.89
C ASN A 226 3.73 -9.67 32.23
N GLY A 227 3.50 -8.97 31.13
CA GLY A 227 2.30 -8.98 30.31
C GLY A 227 2.64 -8.60 28.86
N ALA A 228 1.81 -9.03 27.92
CA ALA A 228 1.93 -8.64 26.52
C ALA A 228 1.55 -7.18 26.33
N GLN A 229 2.15 -6.51 25.35
CA GLN A 229 1.92 -5.10 25.05
C GLN A 229 1.92 -4.85 23.54
N ALA A 230 1.01 -4.00 23.07
CA ALA A 230 1.00 -3.44 21.72
C ALA A 230 0.37 -2.04 21.75
N SER A 231 1.02 -1.06 21.12
CA SER A 231 0.41 0.28 20.93
C SER A 231 -0.38 0.34 19.64
N GLU A 232 0.10 -0.32 18.58
CA GLU A 232 -0.63 -0.49 17.34
C GLU A 232 -0.41 -1.90 16.78
N ILE A 233 -1.45 -2.45 16.19
CA ILE A 233 -1.44 -3.66 15.38
C ILE A 233 -2.05 -3.27 14.05
N GLU A 234 -1.20 -3.06 13.06
CA GLU A 234 -1.61 -2.74 11.71
C GLU A 234 -1.59 -4.02 10.86
N ILE A 235 -2.61 -4.25 10.04
CA ILE A 235 -2.74 -5.44 9.19
C ILE A 235 -2.91 -4.98 7.75
N PHE A 236 -2.03 -5.47 6.88
CA PHE A 236 -1.96 -5.08 5.47
C PHE A 236 -2.24 -6.25 4.53
N GLY A 237 -2.92 -5.94 3.41
CA GLY A 237 -3.23 -6.90 2.35
C GLY A 237 -2.24 -6.92 1.18
#